data_61fac1503cff518c2649d4c281e06245
#
_entry.id   61fac1503cff518c2649d4c281e06245
#
_cell.length_a   1.000
_cell.length_b   1.000
_cell.length_c   1.000
_cell.angle_alpha   90.00
_cell.angle_beta   90.00
_cell.angle_gamma   90.00
#
_symmetry.space_group_name_H-M   'P 1'
#
loop_
_entity.id
_entity.type
_entity.pdbx_description
1 polymer ?
#
loop_
_entity_poly.entity_id
_entity_poly.type
_entity_poly.pdbx_seq_one_letter_code
_entity_poly.pdbx_strand_id
1 'polypeptide(L)'
;TGGRGRLDREWAAPSGGIWLSILLRPTVPPADAPAFTLAAAVATTRAAREAGVDATIKWPNDVLVTDGDGRDRKLTGILTEMEGEADRVSWIVVGIGINANVDSGDLVEGATSLREENGDVNRRVFTQRVLEEFHDLGLDLDSVVPAWRDLADTLGRRVRVDTPGGEVVGEAVDVEFPGALVVETDDGRVRVSAGDCEHLRPV
;
A
#
# COMPACT_ATOMS: atom_id res chain seq x y z
N THR A 1 2.23 -11.75 19.52
CA THR A 1 2.95 -11.95 18.24
C THR A 1 3.09 -10.60 17.60
N GLY A 2 4.32 -10.12 17.35
CA GLY A 2 4.60 -8.85 16.70
C GLY A 2 4.18 -8.88 15.22
N GLY A 3 3.72 -7.74 14.70
CA GLY A 3 3.49 -7.58 13.27
C GLY A 3 4.82 -7.47 12.51
N ARG A 4 4.84 -7.90 11.24
CA ARG A 4 6.00 -7.77 10.36
C ARG A 4 5.71 -6.73 9.28
N GLY A 5 6.72 -5.91 8.98
CA GLY A 5 6.76 -5.02 7.83
C GLY A 5 7.75 -5.52 6.78
N ARG A 6 7.94 -4.77 5.70
CA ARG A 6 8.96 -5.03 4.68
C ARG A 6 10.37 -4.83 5.24
N LEU A 7 11.34 -5.50 4.62
CA LEU A 7 12.77 -5.37 4.98
C LEU A 7 13.04 -5.63 6.47
N ASP A 8 12.37 -6.66 7.03
CA ASP A 8 12.49 -7.06 8.44
C ASP A 8 12.15 -5.96 9.47
N ARG A 9 11.44 -4.90 9.05
CA ARG A 9 10.94 -3.88 9.97
C ARG A 9 9.80 -4.47 10.82
N GLU A 10 9.77 -4.10 12.10
CA GLU A 10 8.63 -4.42 12.95
C GLU A 10 7.44 -3.52 12.61
N TRP A 11 6.24 -4.10 12.65
CA TRP A 11 4.98 -3.35 12.60
C TRP A 11 4.40 -3.29 14.02
N ALA A 12 4.29 -2.09 14.56
CA ALA A 12 3.61 -1.88 15.84
C ALA A 12 2.12 -2.23 15.70
N ALA A 13 1.61 -3.06 16.59
CA ALA A 13 0.23 -3.54 16.56
C ALA A 13 -0.51 -3.18 17.86
N PRO A 14 -0.71 -1.88 18.17
CA PRO A 14 -1.39 -1.46 19.37
C PRO A 14 -2.88 -1.84 19.38
N SER A 15 -3.52 -1.76 20.54
CA SER A 15 -4.96 -1.98 20.64
C SER A 15 -5.74 -0.94 19.83
N GLY A 16 -6.85 -1.36 19.22
CA GLY A 16 -7.67 -0.47 18.39
C GLY A 16 -7.40 -0.58 16.89
N GLY A 17 -6.25 -1.09 16.46
CA GLY A 17 -5.95 -1.34 15.05
C GLY A 17 -6.70 -2.54 14.45
N ILE A 18 -6.60 -2.69 13.13
CA ILE A 18 -7.03 -3.87 12.38
C ILE A 18 -5.78 -4.53 11.81
N TRP A 19 -5.55 -5.77 12.22
CA TRP A 19 -4.40 -6.58 11.80
C TRP A 19 -4.94 -7.80 11.08
N LEU A 20 -4.93 -7.74 9.75
CA LEU A 20 -5.57 -8.71 8.86
C LEU A 20 -4.53 -9.46 8.04
N SER A 21 -4.73 -10.76 7.84
CA SER A 21 -3.99 -11.56 6.86
C SER A 21 -4.99 -12.33 6.00
N ILE A 22 -4.89 -12.17 4.67
CA ILE A 22 -5.73 -12.86 3.69
C ILE A 22 -4.87 -13.92 3.01
N LEU A 23 -5.24 -15.19 3.18
CA LEU A 23 -4.59 -16.31 2.50
C LEU A 23 -5.32 -16.62 1.20
N LEU A 24 -4.59 -16.61 0.09
CA LEU A 24 -5.08 -16.87 -1.25
C LEU A 24 -4.36 -18.04 -1.90
N ARG A 25 -5.04 -18.75 -2.80
CA ARG A 25 -4.45 -19.74 -3.71
C ARG A 25 -4.88 -19.43 -5.15
N PRO A 26 -4.35 -18.33 -5.71
CA PRO A 26 -4.76 -17.91 -7.05
C PRO A 26 -4.06 -18.77 -8.12
N THR A 27 -4.69 -18.85 -9.28
CA THR A 27 -4.08 -19.46 -10.47
C THR A 27 -3.41 -18.35 -11.30
N VAL A 28 -2.29 -17.81 -10.80
CA VAL A 28 -1.52 -16.75 -11.48
C VAL A 28 -0.03 -17.09 -11.46
N PRO A 29 0.75 -16.56 -12.40
CA PRO A 29 2.20 -16.63 -12.34
C PRO A 29 2.75 -15.89 -11.09
N PRO A 30 3.88 -16.31 -10.52
CA PRO A 30 4.52 -15.59 -9.40
C PRO A 30 4.83 -14.12 -9.70
N ALA A 31 5.10 -13.80 -10.97
CA ALA A 31 5.35 -12.44 -11.43
C ALA A 31 4.17 -11.49 -11.19
N ASP A 32 2.93 -12.01 -11.14
CA ASP A 32 1.71 -11.21 -10.97
C ASP A 32 1.34 -10.97 -9.50
N ALA A 33 2.02 -11.62 -8.57
CA ALA A 33 1.76 -11.48 -7.14
C ALA A 33 1.78 -10.02 -6.62
N PRO A 34 2.62 -9.11 -7.12
CA PRO A 34 2.57 -7.70 -6.70
C PRO A 34 1.23 -7.01 -6.92
N ALA A 35 0.42 -7.45 -7.90
CA ALA A 35 -0.92 -6.89 -8.14
C ALA A 35 -1.84 -7.02 -6.92
N PHE A 36 -1.69 -8.07 -6.10
CA PHE A 36 -2.46 -8.22 -4.86
C PHE A 36 -2.08 -7.19 -3.79
N THR A 37 -0.84 -6.70 -3.79
CA THR A 37 -0.44 -5.55 -2.93
C THR A 37 -1.17 -4.28 -3.37
N LEU A 38 -1.20 -4.02 -4.67
CA LEU A 38 -1.92 -2.87 -5.22
C LEU A 38 -3.42 -2.96 -4.97
N ALA A 39 -4.03 -4.15 -5.17
CA ALA A 39 -5.45 -4.38 -4.89
C ALA A 39 -5.79 -4.11 -3.41
N ALA A 40 -4.94 -4.56 -2.48
CA ALA A 40 -5.13 -4.30 -1.05
C ALA A 40 -5.00 -2.80 -0.71
N ALA A 41 -4.09 -2.07 -1.37
CA ALA A 41 -3.95 -0.63 -1.21
C ALA A 41 -5.20 0.10 -1.71
N VAL A 42 -5.70 -0.24 -2.91
CA VAL A 42 -6.93 0.31 -3.46
C VAL A 42 -8.12 0.04 -2.55
N ALA A 43 -8.32 -1.21 -2.12
CA ALA A 43 -9.42 -1.61 -1.26
C ALA A 43 -9.42 -0.85 0.07
N THR A 44 -8.26 -0.75 0.71
CA THR A 44 -8.12 -0.03 1.98
C THR A 44 -8.35 1.47 1.81
N THR A 45 -7.83 2.07 0.74
CA THR A 45 -8.01 3.50 0.44
C THR A 45 -9.47 3.84 0.17
N ARG A 46 -10.18 3.02 -0.60
CA ARG A 46 -11.62 3.20 -0.87
C ARG A 46 -12.43 3.11 0.42
N ALA A 47 -12.18 2.09 1.25
CA ALA A 47 -12.84 1.95 2.55
C ALA A 47 -12.55 3.13 3.49
N ALA A 48 -11.32 3.68 3.48
CA ALA A 48 -10.97 4.86 4.27
C ALA A 48 -11.71 6.11 3.78
N ARG A 49 -11.78 6.31 2.45
CA ARG A 49 -12.54 7.43 1.85
C ARG A 49 -14.04 7.34 2.14
N GLU A 50 -14.62 6.14 2.10
CA GLU A 50 -16.01 5.91 2.50
C GLU A 50 -16.24 6.23 3.99
N ALA A 51 -15.24 6.00 4.84
CA ALA A 51 -15.25 6.40 6.24
C ALA A 51 -14.95 7.91 6.46
N GLY A 52 -14.85 8.72 5.40
CA GLY A 52 -14.64 10.16 5.46
C GLY A 52 -13.18 10.60 5.64
N VAL A 53 -12.22 9.72 5.40
CA VAL A 53 -10.78 10.02 5.48
C VAL A 53 -10.19 10.16 4.08
N ASP A 54 -9.59 11.30 3.76
CA ASP A 54 -8.99 11.57 2.44
C ASP A 54 -7.64 10.85 2.28
N ALA A 55 -7.73 9.54 2.15
CA ALA A 55 -6.58 8.65 2.02
C ALA A 55 -6.12 8.55 0.55
N THR A 56 -4.81 8.37 0.37
CA THR A 56 -4.14 8.20 -0.92
C THR A 56 -3.13 7.06 -0.85
N ILE A 57 -2.64 6.59 -2.00
CA ILE A 57 -1.69 5.48 -2.06
C ILE A 57 -0.29 5.99 -2.36
N LYS A 58 0.67 5.58 -1.54
CA LYS A 58 2.10 5.71 -1.80
C LYS A 58 2.67 4.37 -2.25
N TRP A 59 3.31 4.37 -3.41
CA TRP A 59 4.01 3.19 -3.91
C TRP A 59 5.13 2.75 -2.94
N PRO A 60 5.35 1.45 -2.73
CA PRO A 60 4.60 0.34 -3.35
C PRO A 60 3.41 -0.15 -2.51
N ASN A 61 3.30 0.17 -1.23
CA ASN A 61 2.50 -0.62 -0.28
C ASN A 61 1.91 0.16 0.90
N ASP A 62 1.93 1.49 0.84
CA ASP A 62 1.45 2.32 1.94
C ASP A 62 0.19 3.10 1.55
N VAL A 63 -0.73 3.25 2.50
CA VAL A 63 -1.84 4.19 2.41
C VAL A 63 -1.56 5.34 3.37
N LEU A 64 -1.65 6.54 2.85
CA LEU A 64 -1.31 7.77 3.55
C LEU A 64 -2.51 8.69 3.69
N VAL A 65 -2.40 9.62 4.63
CA VAL A 65 -3.21 10.82 4.72
C VAL A 65 -2.26 12.01 4.79
N THR A 66 -2.48 13.02 3.96
CA THR A 66 -1.69 14.25 4.02
C THR A 66 -2.35 15.22 4.99
N ASP A 67 -1.63 15.66 6.01
CA ASP A 67 -2.14 16.61 6.99
C ASP A 67 -2.24 18.04 6.45
N GLY A 68 -2.82 18.95 7.25
CA GLY A 68 -2.99 20.37 6.87
C GLY A 68 -1.68 21.13 6.61
N ASP A 69 -0.55 20.60 7.06
CA ASP A 69 0.79 21.15 6.82
C ASP A 69 1.49 20.52 5.59
N GLY A 70 0.78 19.65 4.86
CA GLY A 70 1.30 18.95 3.67
C GLY A 70 2.29 17.83 4.01
N ARG A 71 2.20 17.23 5.21
CA ARG A 71 3.02 16.08 5.61
C ARG A 71 2.23 14.80 5.44
N ASP A 72 2.87 13.84 4.78
CA ASP A 72 2.30 12.50 4.61
C ASP A 72 2.42 11.70 5.91
N ARG A 73 1.27 11.17 6.40
CA ARG A 73 1.19 10.33 7.59
C ARG A 73 0.63 8.96 7.23
N LYS A 74 1.28 7.91 7.71
CA LYS A 74 0.95 6.53 7.34
C LYS A 74 -0.28 6.03 8.12
N LEU A 75 -1.33 5.68 7.38
CA LEU A 75 -2.56 5.06 7.89
C LEU A 75 -2.47 3.53 7.85
N THR A 76 -1.92 2.99 6.76
CA THR A 76 -1.90 1.54 6.50
C THR A 76 -0.58 1.11 5.88
N GLY A 77 -0.10 -0.07 6.26
CA GLY A 77 0.99 -0.77 5.59
C GLY A 77 0.54 -2.14 5.11
N ILE A 78 0.98 -2.54 3.92
CA ILE A 78 0.64 -3.82 3.29
C ILE A 78 1.91 -4.63 3.09
N LEU A 79 1.86 -5.91 3.41
CA LEU A 79 2.94 -6.86 3.19
C LEU A 79 2.38 -8.09 2.47
N THR A 80 2.88 -8.36 1.27
CA THR A 80 2.53 -9.57 0.52
C THR A 80 3.69 -10.54 0.55
N GLU A 81 3.43 -11.75 1.01
CA GLU A 81 4.35 -12.88 1.02
C GLU A 81 3.76 -13.99 0.15
N MET A 82 4.60 -14.72 -0.56
CA MET A 82 4.15 -15.84 -1.40
C MET A 82 5.12 -16.99 -1.35
N GLU A 83 4.63 -18.17 -1.68
CA GLU A 83 5.41 -19.36 -2.01
C GLU A 83 4.86 -19.98 -3.29
N GLY A 84 5.75 -20.53 -4.11
CA GLY A 84 5.38 -21.12 -5.38
C GLY A 84 6.55 -21.78 -6.10
N GLU A 85 6.24 -22.38 -7.24
CA GLU A 85 7.21 -22.89 -8.20
C GLU A 85 7.49 -21.83 -9.28
N ALA A 86 8.34 -22.14 -10.25
CA ALA A 86 8.74 -21.15 -11.27
C ALA A 86 7.56 -20.61 -12.11
N ASP A 87 6.50 -21.40 -12.28
CA ASP A 87 5.37 -21.11 -13.19
C ASP A 87 4.04 -20.88 -12.48
N ARG A 88 3.95 -21.16 -11.17
CA ARG A 88 2.70 -21.03 -10.42
C ARG A 88 2.91 -20.67 -8.96
N VAL A 89 1.97 -19.91 -8.43
CA VAL A 89 1.85 -19.62 -7.01
C VAL A 89 1.19 -20.79 -6.28
N SER A 90 1.78 -21.23 -5.16
CA SER A 90 1.15 -22.18 -4.24
C SER A 90 0.20 -21.46 -3.27
N TRP A 91 0.63 -20.34 -2.75
CA TRP A 91 -0.17 -19.46 -1.91
C TRP A 91 0.41 -18.02 -1.89
N ILE A 92 -0.47 -17.08 -1.62
CA ILE A 92 -0.15 -15.68 -1.31
C ILE A 92 -0.79 -15.35 0.04
N VAL A 93 -0.06 -14.69 0.92
CA VAL A 93 -0.60 -14.05 2.12
C VAL A 93 -0.47 -12.54 1.97
N VAL A 94 -1.59 -11.84 2.00
CA VAL A 94 -1.63 -10.38 2.01
C VAL A 94 -1.91 -9.92 3.44
N GLY A 95 -0.87 -9.42 4.11
CA GLY A 95 -0.95 -8.78 5.41
C GLY A 95 -1.34 -7.31 5.27
N ILE A 96 -2.37 -6.86 5.97
CA ILE A 96 -2.85 -5.48 5.97
C ILE A 96 -2.90 -4.99 7.42
N GLY A 97 -2.06 -4.01 7.75
CA GLY A 97 -2.07 -3.34 9.04
C GLY A 97 -2.72 -1.95 8.91
N ILE A 98 -3.85 -1.74 9.59
CA ILE A 98 -4.61 -0.50 9.53
C ILE A 98 -4.67 0.12 10.91
N ASN A 99 -4.20 1.35 11.05
CA ASN A 99 -4.38 2.13 12.25
C ASN A 99 -5.83 2.64 12.29
N ALA A 100 -6.74 1.82 12.83
CA ALA A 100 -8.16 2.17 12.87
C ALA A 100 -8.47 3.10 14.08
N ASN A 101 -8.83 2.53 15.23
CA ASN A 101 -9.16 3.26 16.44
C ASN A 101 -7.95 3.29 17.41
N VAL A 102 -6.79 3.66 16.88
CA VAL A 102 -5.53 3.78 17.63
C VAL A 102 -5.37 5.22 18.09
N ASP A 103 -5.01 5.42 19.34
CA ASP A 103 -4.73 6.74 19.90
C ASP A 103 -3.36 7.25 19.43
N SER A 104 -3.21 8.57 19.24
CA SER A 104 -1.98 9.22 18.79
C SER A 104 -0.76 8.87 19.63
N GLY A 105 -0.94 8.69 20.93
CA GLY A 105 0.13 8.32 21.85
C GLY A 105 0.69 6.90 21.65
N ASP A 106 -0.04 6.05 20.97
CA ASP A 106 0.34 4.65 20.67
C ASP A 106 0.86 4.48 19.22
N LEU A 107 0.82 5.54 18.42
CA LEU A 107 1.33 5.56 17.05
C LEU A 107 2.83 5.86 17.01
N VAL A 108 3.50 5.27 16.03
CA VAL A 108 4.89 5.64 15.71
C VAL A 108 4.92 7.01 15.01
N GLU A 109 6.05 7.69 15.09
CA GLU A 109 6.25 8.97 14.39
C GLU A 109 5.96 8.82 12.88
N GLY A 110 5.25 9.80 12.30
CA GLY A 110 4.85 9.78 10.88
C GLY A 110 3.65 8.87 10.58
N ALA A 111 2.95 8.37 11.60
CA ALA A 111 1.71 7.62 11.41
C ALA A 111 0.48 8.43 11.82
N THR A 112 -0.69 8.00 11.35
CA THR A 112 -2.01 8.47 11.74
C THR A 112 -2.98 7.30 11.88
N SER A 113 -4.20 7.55 12.32
CA SER A 113 -5.28 6.56 12.43
C SER A 113 -6.60 7.13 11.91
N LEU A 114 -7.56 6.25 11.57
CA LEU A 114 -8.92 6.69 11.21
C LEU A 114 -9.54 7.51 12.33
N ARG A 115 -9.27 7.15 13.59
CA ARG A 115 -9.72 7.89 14.78
C ARG A 115 -9.25 9.34 14.78
N GLU A 116 -7.97 9.56 14.49
CA GLU A 116 -7.40 10.91 14.47
C GLU A 116 -7.94 11.75 13.32
N GLU A 117 -8.18 11.12 12.18
CA GLU A 117 -8.62 11.82 10.96
C GLU A 117 -10.13 12.14 10.99
N ASN A 118 -10.97 11.20 11.42
CA ASN A 118 -12.44 11.38 11.37
C ASN A 118 -13.22 10.69 12.51
N GLY A 119 -12.55 10.24 13.57
CA GLY A 119 -13.18 9.58 14.71
C GLY A 119 -13.25 8.05 14.57
N ASP A 120 -13.86 7.42 15.58
CA ASP A 120 -13.93 5.96 15.68
C ASP A 120 -14.77 5.32 14.57
N VAL A 121 -14.24 4.24 14.02
CA VAL A 121 -14.97 3.40 13.07
C VAL A 121 -15.44 2.10 13.73
N ASN A 122 -16.54 1.53 13.23
CA ASN A 122 -16.86 0.14 13.53
C ASN A 122 -15.87 -0.77 12.78
N ARG A 123 -14.84 -1.25 13.47
CA ARG A 123 -13.74 -2.04 12.85
C ARG A 123 -14.23 -3.27 12.11
N ARG A 124 -15.32 -3.92 12.55
CA ARG A 124 -15.88 -5.08 11.85
C ARG A 124 -16.46 -4.68 10.50
N VAL A 125 -17.25 -3.61 10.47
CA VAL A 125 -17.85 -3.09 9.22
C VAL A 125 -16.77 -2.59 8.27
N PHE A 126 -15.78 -1.86 8.80
CA PHE A 126 -14.65 -1.40 8.00
C PHE A 126 -13.84 -2.57 7.40
N THR A 127 -13.55 -3.61 8.20
CA THR A 127 -12.87 -4.82 7.71
C THR A 127 -13.68 -5.52 6.62
N GLN A 128 -14.99 -5.63 6.82
CA GLN A 128 -15.89 -6.22 5.80
C GLN A 128 -15.79 -5.43 4.49
N ARG A 129 -15.83 -4.10 4.55
CA ARG A 129 -15.74 -3.26 3.36
C ARG A 129 -14.40 -3.42 2.63
N VAL A 130 -13.29 -3.46 3.37
CA VAL A 130 -11.96 -3.75 2.79
C VAL A 130 -11.95 -5.10 2.08
N LEU A 131 -12.55 -6.14 2.68
CA LEU A 131 -12.59 -7.48 2.08
C LEU A 131 -13.48 -7.54 0.83
N GLU A 132 -14.60 -6.82 0.80
CA GLU A 132 -15.48 -6.72 -0.36
C GLU A 132 -14.74 -6.04 -1.53
N GLU A 133 -14.16 -4.86 -1.32
CA GLU A 133 -13.38 -4.16 -2.33
C GLU A 133 -12.17 -4.98 -2.84
N PHE A 134 -11.47 -5.65 -1.92
CA PHE A 134 -10.35 -6.51 -2.28
C PHE A 134 -10.79 -7.72 -3.10
N HIS A 135 -11.93 -8.32 -2.76
CA HIS A 135 -12.48 -9.46 -3.51
C HIS A 135 -12.82 -9.07 -4.94
N ASP A 136 -13.53 -7.96 -5.11
CA ASP A 136 -13.96 -7.48 -6.43
C ASP A 136 -12.77 -7.19 -7.35
N LEU A 137 -11.72 -6.55 -6.81
CA LEU A 137 -10.47 -6.32 -7.54
C LEU A 137 -9.68 -7.61 -7.82
N GLY A 138 -9.70 -8.57 -6.89
CA GLY A 138 -9.00 -9.85 -7.03
C GLY A 138 -9.59 -10.77 -8.09
N LEU A 139 -10.85 -10.55 -8.51
CA LEU A 139 -11.51 -11.28 -9.60
C LEU A 139 -11.08 -10.76 -10.99
N ASP A 140 -10.61 -9.53 -11.06
CA ASP A 140 -10.16 -8.88 -12.31
C ASP A 140 -8.89 -8.06 -12.06
N LEU A 141 -7.72 -8.72 -12.11
CA LEU A 141 -6.42 -8.07 -11.87
C LEU A 141 -6.10 -6.97 -12.90
N ASP A 142 -6.69 -6.99 -14.08
CA ASP A 142 -6.48 -5.96 -15.09
C ASP A 142 -7.08 -4.61 -14.67
N SER A 143 -8.11 -4.63 -13.81
CA SER A 143 -8.73 -3.43 -13.24
C SER A 143 -7.92 -2.77 -12.12
N VAL A 144 -6.95 -3.49 -11.53
CA VAL A 144 -6.21 -3.03 -10.34
C VAL A 144 -5.33 -1.81 -10.64
N VAL A 145 -4.56 -1.84 -11.73
CA VAL A 145 -3.64 -0.74 -12.08
C VAL A 145 -4.39 0.56 -12.38
N PRO A 146 -5.45 0.57 -13.21
CA PRO A 146 -6.28 1.76 -13.39
C PRO A 146 -6.81 2.33 -12.05
N ALA A 147 -7.40 1.47 -11.22
CA ALA A 147 -7.95 1.88 -9.92
C ALA A 147 -6.86 2.43 -8.96
N TRP A 148 -5.66 1.85 -9.02
CA TRP A 148 -4.52 2.32 -8.23
C TRP A 148 -4.06 3.71 -8.68
N ARG A 149 -3.96 3.95 -10.01
CA ARG A 149 -3.58 5.25 -10.58
C ARG A 149 -4.51 6.38 -10.11
N ASP A 150 -5.80 6.13 -10.06
CA ASP A 150 -6.81 7.11 -9.63
C ASP A 150 -6.68 7.52 -8.16
N LEU A 151 -5.99 6.71 -7.34
CA LEU A 151 -5.82 6.91 -5.90
C LEU A 151 -4.37 7.23 -5.51
N ALA A 152 -3.46 7.20 -6.48
CA ALA A 152 -2.02 7.34 -6.24
C ALA A 152 -1.62 8.77 -5.96
N ASP A 153 -0.93 8.98 -4.85
CA ASP A 153 -0.26 10.24 -4.54
C ASP A 153 1.20 10.26 -5.05
N THR A 154 1.76 9.10 -5.40
CA THR A 154 3.13 8.98 -5.91
C THR A 154 3.29 9.53 -7.33
N LEU A 155 2.27 9.39 -8.18
CA LEU A 155 2.35 9.82 -9.57
C LEU A 155 2.41 11.35 -9.69
N GLY A 156 3.29 11.84 -10.57
CA GLY A 156 3.58 13.27 -10.74
C GLY A 156 4.54 13.84 -9.68
N ARG A 157 4.95 13.05 -8.69
CA ARG A 157 5.93 13.48 -7.70
C ARG A 157 7.35 13.12 -8.11
N ARG A 158 8.31 13.97 -7.71
CA ARG A 158 9.72 13.59 -7.71
C ARG A 158 9.97 12.59 -6.57
N VAL A 159 10.57 11.46 -6.92
CA VAL A 159 10.81 10.36 -5.99
C VAL A 159 12.27 9.95 -5.97
N ARG A 160 12.68 9.36 -4.85
CA ARG A 160 13.90 8.56 -4.72
C ARG A 160 13.48 7.15 -4.38
N VAL A 161 13.93 6.18 -5.14
CA VAL A 161 13.65 4.77 -4.91
C VAL A 161 14.94 4.01 -4.68
N ASP A 162 15.12 3.50 -3.46
CA ASP A 162 16.23 2.62 -3.11
C ASP A 162 15.89 1.20 -3.57
N THR A 163 16.65 0.69 -4.51
CA THR A 163 16.49 -0.66 -5.08
C THR A 163 17.72 -1.53 -4.81
N PRO A 164 17.60 -2.87 -4.94
CA PRO A 164 18.80 -3.74 -4.87
C PRO A 164 19.87 -3.42 -5.92
N GLY A 165 19.49 -2.77 -7.02
CA GLY A 165 20.40 -2.35 -8.11
C GLY A 165 20.99 -0.96 -7.94
N GLY A 166 20.63 -0.23 -6.88
CA GLY A 166 21.03 1.15 -6.61
C GLY A 166 19.85 2.11 -6.52
N GLU A 167 20.16 3.39 -6.33
CA GLU A 167 19.18 4.45 -6.21
C GLU A 167 18.67 4.90 -7.58
N VAL A 168 17.35 5.11 -7.69
CA VAL A 168 16.69 5.71 -8.86
C VAL A 168 16.02 7.00 -8.42
N VAL A 169 16.37 8.14 -9.04
CA VAL A 169 15.81 9.46 -8.74
C VAL A 169 15.20 10.05 -10.00
N GLY A 170 13.95 10.50 -9.91
CA GLY A 170 13.23 11.09 -11.05
C GLY A 170 11.79 11.40 -10.71
N GLU A 171 10.97 11.64 -11.74
CA GLU A 171 9.54 11.82 -11.61
C GLU A 171 8.82 10.47 -11.78
N ALA A 172 7.95 10.12 -10.84
CA ALA A 172 7.11 8.93 -10.95
C ALA A 172 5.97 9.22 -11.94
N VAL A 173 6.04 8.64 -13.14
CA VAL A 173 5.13 8.99 -14.25
C VAL A 173 4.02 7.96 -14.45
N ASP A 174 4.24 6.70 -14.05
CA ASP A 174 3.24 5.65 -14.23
C ASP A 174 3.48 4.46 -13.28
N VAL A 175 2.49 3.58 -13.21
CA VAL A 175 2.60 2.21 -12.68
C VAL A 175 2.15 1.24 -13.76
N GLU A 176 2.99 0.26 -14.07
CA GLU A 176 2.70 -0.83 -15.00
C GLU A 176 2.37 -2.12 -14.26
N PHE A 177 1.47 -2.93 -14.86
CA PHE A 177 1.16 -4.25 -14.33
C PHE A 177 2.44 -5.11 -14.21
N PRO A 178 2.61 -5.86 -13.15
CA PRO A 178 1.74 -6.09 -12.00
C PRO A 178 1.96 -5.11 -10.81
N GLY A 179 2.70 -4.02 -10.97
CA GLY A 179 2.93 -3.03 -9.90
C GLY A 179 4.29 -2.34 -9.99
N ALA A 180 4.94 -2.37 -11.15
CA ALA A 180 6.21 -1.69 -11.35
C ALA A 180 6.01 -0.18 -11.52
N LEU A 181 6.73 0.63 -10.72
CA LEU A 181 6.77 2.08 -10.87
C LEU A 181 7.62 2.45 -12.08
N VAL A 182 7.14 3.36 -12.90
CA VAL A 182 7.89 3.97 -14.01
C VAL A 182 8.38 5.34 -13.56
N VAL A 183 9.70 5.50 -13.53
CA VAL A 183 10.36 6.75 -13.13
C VAL A 183 11.05 7.37 -14.35
N GLU A 184 10.71 8.61 -14.67
CA GLU A 184 11.40 9.42 -15.67
C GLU A 184 12.64 10.03 -15.01
N THR A 185 13.82 9.63 -15.45
CA THR A 185 15.11 10.14 -14.98
C THR A 185 15.79 10.97 -16.06
N ASP A 186 16.90 11.63 -15.72
CA ASP A 186 17.69 12.40 -16.72
C ASP A 186 18.24 11.51 -17.85
N ASP A 187 18.39 10.20 -17.59
CA ASP A 187 18.90 9.21 -18.56
C ASP A 187 17.77 8.46 -19.28
N GLY A 188 16.50 8.79 -19.02
CA GLY A 188 15.33 8.15 -19.61
C GLY A 188 14.46 7.40 -18.60
N ARG A 189 13.51 6.61 -19.10
CA ARG A 189 12.56 5.88 -18.26
C ARG A 189 13.16 4.62 -17.65
N VAL A 190 13.00 4.48 -16.34
CA VAL A 190 13.42 3.32 -15.57
C VAL A 190 12.19 2.65 -14.97
N ARG A 191 12.08 1.33 -15.17
CA ARG A 191 11.03 0.49 -14.57
C ARG A 191 11.53 -0.13 -13.28
N VAL A 192 10.89 0.18 -12.16
CA VAL A 192 11.26 -0.28 -10.82
C VAL A 192 10.19 -1.24 -10.30
N SER A 193 10.55 -2.53 -10.16
CA SER A 193 9.62 -3.56 -9.70
C SER A 193 9.59 -3.74 -8.18
N ALA A 194 10.64 -3.29 -7.48
CA ALA A 194 10.72 -3.35 -6.01
C ALA A 194 11.69 -2.28 -5.49
N GLY A 195 11.41 -1.75 -4.32
CA GLY A 195 12.26 -0.75 -3.67
C GLY A 195 11.56 -0.08 -2.50
N ASP A 196 12.25 0.82 -1.82
CA ASP A 196 11.70 1.72 -0.80
C ASP A 196 11.61 3.13 -1.43
N CYS A 197 10.41 3.67 -1.51
CA CYS A 197 10.13 4.93 -2.22
C CYS A 197 9.97 6.07 -1.23
N GLU A 198 10.72 7.14 -1.46
CA GLU A 198 10.59 8.41 -0.74
C GLU A 198 10.07 9.48 -1.69
N HIS A 199 9.04 10.23 -1.27
CA HIS A 199 8.58 11.43 -1.96
C HIS A 199 9.52 12.59 -1.61
N LEU A 200 10.19 13.13 -2.61
CA LEU A 200 11.06 14.28 -2.45
C LEU A 200 10.23 15.57 -2.45
N ARG A 201 10.53 16.48 -1.53
CA ARG A 201 9.89 17.80 -1.52
C ARG A 201 10.43 18.64 -2.69
N PRO A 202 9.59 19.48 -3.31
CA PRO A 202 10.09 20.50 -4.23
C PRO A 202 11.13 21.38 -3.52
N VAL A 203 12.24 21.64 -4.21
CA VAL A 203 13.31 22.52 -3.75
C VAL A 203 12.88 23.97 -3.93
#